data_804dfe6caf7bc53f55b04e626deae1ad
#
_entry.id   804dfe6caf7bc53f55b04e626deae1ad
#
_cell.length_a   1.000
_cell.length_b   1.000
_cell.length_c   1.000
_cell.angle_alpha   90.00
_cell.angle_beta   90.00
_cell.angle_gamma   90.00
#
_symmetry.space_group_name_H-M   'P 1'
#
loop_
_entity.id
_entity.type
_entity.pdbx_description
1 polymer ?
#
loop_
_entity_poly.entity_id
_entity_poly.type
_entity_poly.pdbx_seq_one_letter_code
_entity_poly.pdbx_strand_id
1 'polypeptide(L)'
;MLARNIAPIGRQHGVVLIEALVAILIFSLGILGLVALGGQAVGAQSDAQYRTEASGLADAIAGEIAVNVDRTANGANIAASLPQFSHRAAGANCVFNGVDTTNATVQALVDRAAALPGATPQQQQISVKNGAGTFNRVEVTLCWRTSNDNGAWRRHTYVTYVNGGSV
;
A
#
# COMPACT_ATOMS: atom_id res chain seq x y z
N MET A 1 -52.80 52.25 43.25
CA MET A 1 -53.14 51.43 42.08
C MET A 1 -52.06 51.65 41.02
N LEU A 2 -51.15 50.69 40.84
CA LEU A 2 -50.10 50.76 39.85
C LEU A 2 -50.59 50.03 38.58
N ALA A 3 -50.86 50.76 37.51
CA ALA A 3 -51.21 50.21 36.19
C ALA A 3 -49.95 49.65 35.53
N ARG A 4 -49.92 48.36 35.34
CA ARG A 4 -48.89 47.61 34.65
C ARG A 4 -49.08 47.74 33.12
N ASN A 5 -48.27 48.56 32.48
CA ASN A 5 -48.22 48.69 31.01
C ASN A 5 -47.66 47.41 30.43
N ILE A 6 -48.50 46.57 29.82
CA ILE A 6 -48.08 45.39 29.06
C ILE A 6 -47.87 45.87 27.59
N ALA A 7 -46.61 45.96 27.20
CA ALA A 7 -46.26 46.27 25.79
C ALA A 7 -46.79 45.14 24.88
N PRO A 8 -47.33 45.44 23.70
CA PRO A 8 -47.77 44.42 22.75
C PRO A 8 -46.55 43.68 22.17
N ILE A 9 -46.53 42.35 22.33
CA ILE A 9 -45.56 41.49 21.68
C ILE A 9 -45.82 41.52 20.20
N GLY A 10 -44.98 42.24 19.43
CA GLY A 10 -45.06 42.32 17.97
C GLY A 10 -44.83 40.90 17.37
N ARG A 11 -45.76 40.46 16.56
CA ARG A 11 -45.71 39.22 15.82
C ARG A 11 -44.62 39.29 14.73
N GLN A 12 -43.42 38.76 15.02
CA GLN A 12 -42.30 38.63 14.03
C GLN A 12 -42.34 37.25 13.34
N HIS A 13 -43.40 36.89 12.68
CA HIS A 13 -43.54 35.56 12.06
C HIS A 13 -42.74 35.39 10.76
N GLY A 14 -42.42 36.48 10.01
CA GLY A 14 -41.72 36.39 8.74
C GLY A 14 -40.23 36.20 8.86
N VAL A 15 -39.59 36.78 9.88
CA VAL A 15 -38.14 36.67 10.09
C VAL A 15 -37.70 35.29 10.57
N VAL A 16 -38.48 34.66 11.44
CA VAL A 16 -38.21 33.31 11.96
C VAL A 16 -38.22 32.25 10.85
N LEU A 17 -39.07 32.42 9.84
CA LEU A 17 -39.20 31.46 8.74
C LEU A 17 -37.98 31.52 7.80
N ILE A 18 -37.48 32.72 7.51
CA ILE A 18 -36.28 32.88 6.68
C ILE A 18 -35.01 32.44 7.43
N GLU A 19 -34.95 32.67 8.74
CA GLU A 19 -33.85 32.20 9.61
C GLU A 19 -33.78 30.67 9.63
N ALA A 20 -34.92 29.98 9.77
CA ALA A 20 -35.00 28.54 9.71
C ALA A 20 -34.55 28.00 8.34
N LEU A 21 -34.92 28.62 7.23
CA LEU A 21 -34.52 28.21 5.89
C LEU A 21 -33.01 28.36 5.68
N VAL A 22 -32.44 29.51 6.11
CA VAL A 22 -31.00 29.74 6.02
C VAL A 22 -30.21 28.76 6.92
N ALA A 23 -30.71 28.48 8.11
CA ALA A 23 -30.10 27.52 9.01
C ALA A 23 -30.04 26.09 8.42
N ILE A 24 -31.14 25.62 7.81
CA ILE A 24 -31.20 24.31 7.14
C ILE A 24 -30.26 24.28 5.92
N LEU A 25 -30.18 25.37 5.18
CA LEU A 25 -29.29 25.48 4.01
C LEU A 25 -27.83 25.37 4.43
N ILE A 26 -27.40 26.14 5.44
CA ILE A 26 -26.02 26.07 5.96
C ILE A 26 -25.71 24.70 6.53
N PHE A 27 -26.65 24.12 7.27
CA PHE A 27 -26.50 22.79 7.84
C PHE A 27 -26.36 21.71 6.76
N SER A 28 -27.15 21.77 5.70
CA SER A 28 -27.08 20.85 4.57
C SER A 28 -25.75 20.94 3.83
N LEU A 29 -25.25 22.16 3.59
CA LEU A 29 -23.91 22.36 2.99
C LEU A 29 -22.80 21.81 3.89
N GLY A 30 -22.91 21.97 5.20
CA GLY A 30 -21.98 21.41 6.17
C GLY A 30 -21.93 19.88 6.12
N ILE A 31 -23.08 19.21 6.08
CA ILE A 31 -23.16 17.74 5.98
C ILE A 31 -22.55 17.26 4.64
N LEU A 32 -22.85 17.91 3.52
CA LEU A 32 -22.28 17.56 2.22
C LEU A 32 -20.74 17.65 2.23
N GLY A 33 -20.21 18.70 2.88
CA GLY A 33 -18.76 18.83 3.08
C GLY A 33 -18.15 17.68 3.89
N LEU A 34 -18.79 17.25 4.97
CA LEU A 34 -18.33 16.13 5.79
C LEU A 34 -18.35 14.79 5.03
N VAL A 35 -19.39 14.54 4.24
CA VAL A 35 -19.49 13.33 3.41
C VAL A 35 -18.38 13.28 2.36
N ALA A 36 -18.08 14.41 1.72
CA ALA A 36 -17.01 14.51 0.73
C ALA A 36 -15.64 14.20 1.34
N LEU A 37 -15.34 14.74 2.54
CA LEU A 37 -14.11 14.44 3.29
C LEU A 37 -14.03 12.98 3.72
N GLY A 38 -15.15 12.38 4.13
CA GLY A 38 -15.22 10.97 4.50
C GLY A 38 -14.80 10.05 3.35
N GLY A 39 -15.23 10.32 2.12
CA GLY A 39 -14.85 9.54 0.94
C GLY A 39 -13.34 9.56 0.66
N GLN A 40 -12.69 10.72 0.82
CA GLN A 40 -11.24 10.85 0.65
C GLN A 40 -10.47 10.13 1.76
N ALA A 41 -10.96 10.19 3.00
CA ALA A 41 -10.34 9.50 4.14
C ALA A 41 -10.33 7.98 3.96
N VAL A 42 -11.42 7.38 3.49
CA VAL A 42 -11.51 5.94 3.19
C VAL A 42 -10.51 5.54 2.09
N GLY A 43 -10.37 6.34 1.03
CA GLY A 43 -9.40 6.10 -0.02
C GLY A 43 -7.95 6.12 0.48
N ALA A 44 -7.60 7.10 1.31
CA ALA A 44 -6.27 7.20 1.91
C ALA A 44 -5.97 6.03 2.88
N GLN A 45 -6.97 5.59 3.64
CA GLN A 45 -6.85 4.47 4.57
C GLN A 45 -6.61 3.14 3.83
N SER A 46 -7.33 2.88 2.73
CA SER A 46 -7.12 1.67 1.93
C SER A 46 -5.74 1.66 1.27
N ASP A 47 -5.24 2.81 0.79
CA ASP A 47 -3.88 2.92 0.24
C ASP A 47 -2.80 2.60 1.30
N ALA A 48 -2.95 3.13 2.50
CA ALA A 48 -2.05 2.83 3.62
C ALA A 48 -2.06 1.34 3.98
N GLN A 49 -3.23 0.70 3.96
CA GLN A 49 -3.37 -0.73 4.20
C GLN A 49 -2.60 -1.56 3.17
N TYR A 50 -2.80 -1.31 1.88
CA TYR A 50 -2.10 -2.07 0.82
C TYR A 50 -0.59 -1.85 0.83
N ARG A 51 -0.12 -0.65 1.19
CA ARG A 51 1.32 -0.38 1.39
C ARG A 51 1.89 -1.21 2.54
N THR A 52 1.18 -1.30 3.64
CA THR A 52 1.59 -2.11 4.80
C THR A 52 1.60 -3.59 4.46
N GLU A 53 0.59 -4.08 3.74
CA GLU A 53 0.52 -5.46 3.29
C GLU A 53 1.66 -5.80 2.31
N ALA A 54 1.92 -4.94 1.31
CA ALA A 54 3.02 -5.10 0.39
C ALA A 54 4.39 -5.10 1.11
N SER A 55 4.57 -4.22 2.10
CA SER A 55 5.78 -4.21 2.92
C SER A 55 5.98 -5.52 3.69
N GLY A 56 4.93 -6.01 4.36
CA GLY A 56 4.98 -7.27 5.09
C GLY A 56 5.25 -8.48 4.18
N LEU A 57 4.68 -8.50 2.98
CA LEU A 57 4.95 -9.56 1.99
C LEU A 57 6.38 -9.49 1.45
N ALA A 58 6.91 -8.29 1.19
CA ALA A 58 8.29 -8.13 0.75
C ALA A 58 9.29 -8.57 1.82
N ASP A 59 9.03 -8.24 3.09
CA ASP A 59 9.81 -8.72 4.23
C ASP A 59 9.73 -10.24 4.37
N ALA A 60 8.56 -10.84 4.19
CA ALA A 60 8.39 -12.29 4.25
C ALA A 60 9.17 -13.01 3.14
N ILE A 61 9.14 -12.49 1.90
CA ILE A 61 9.93 -13.01 0.78
C ILE A 61 11.43 -12.92 1.08
N ALA A 62 11.89 -11.77 1.55
CA ALA A 62 13.29 -11.57 1.89
C ALA A 62 13.76 -12.47 3.06
N GLY A 63 12.91 -12.66 4.06
CA GLY A 63 13.13 -13.57 5.16
C GLY A 63 13.23 -15.02 4.71
N GLU A 64 12.33 -15.47 3.83
CA GLU A 64 12.35 -16.82 3.24
C GLU A 64 13.66 -17.06 2.49
N ILE A 65 14.09 -16.13 1.66
CA ILE A 65 15.36 -16.20 0.95
C ILE A 65 16.52 -16.26 1.93
N ALA A 66 16.51 -15.40 2.96
CA ALA A 66 17.58 -15.35 3.94
C ALA A 66 17.72 -16.64 4.75
N VAL A 67 16.65 -17.36 5.01
CA VAL A 67 16.67 -18.63 5.76
C VAL A 67 17.08 -19.81 4.87
N ASN A 68 16.65 -19.85 3.63
CA ASN A 68 16.80 -21.00 2.74
C ASN A 68 18.00 -20.93 1.79
N VAL A 69 18.76 -19.84 1.80
CA VAL A 69 19.99 -19.73 1.03
C VAL A 69 21.06 -20.69 1.60
N ASP A 70 21.79 -21.34 0.72
CA ASP A 70 22.87 -22.26 1.13
C ASP A 70 24.07 -21.52 1.72
N ARG A 71 24.28 -21.68 3.03
CA ARG A 71 25.41 -21.08 3.76
C ARG A 71 26.56 -22.06 4.01
N THR A 72 26.54 -23.23 3.41
CA THR A 72 27.66 -24.19 3.53
C THR A 72 28.93 -23.59 2.91
N ALA A 73 30.07 -24.26 3.15
CA ALA A 73 31.39 -23.81 2.74
C ALA A 73 31.72 -22.36 3.17
N ASN A 74 31.45 -22.05 4.46
CA ASN A 74 31.68 -20.72 5.04
C ASN A 74 30.98 -19.57 4.25
N GLY A 75 29.80 -19.84 3.69
CA GLY A 75 29.03 -18.89 2.94
C GLY A 75 29.43 -18.74 1.45
N ALA A 76 30.41 -19.54 0.96
CA ALA A 76 30.79 -19.48 -0.45
C ALA A 76 29.65 -19.89 -1.41
N ASN A 77 28.72 -20.76 -0.92
CA ASN A 77 27.59 -21.24 -1.72
C ASN A 77 26.41 -20.24 -1.78
N ILE A 78 26.42 -19.17 -1.00
CA ILE A 78 25.34 -18.19 -0.99
C ILE A 78 25.09 -17.65 -2.40
N ALA A 79 26.13 -17.14 -3.04
CA ALA A 79 26.02 -16.54 -4.39
C ALA A 79 25.53 -17.53 -5.45
N ALA A 80 25.88 -18.83 -5.31
CA ALA A 80 25.46 -19.88 -6.22
C ALA A 80 23.98 -20.29 -6.01
N SER A 81 23.50 -20.25 -4.76
CA SER A 81 22.12 -20.66 -4.43
C SER A 81 21.08 -19.56 -4.59
N LEU A 82 21.46 -18.29 -4.56
CA LEU A 82 20.54 -17.17 -4.66
C LEU A 82 19.71 -17.10 -5.96
N PRO A 83 20.23 -17.46 -7.16
CA PRO A 83 19.46 -17.35 -8.40
C PRO A 83 18.16 -18.16 -8.43
N GLN A 84 18.05 -19.25 -7.67
CA GLN A 84 16.83 -20.07 -7.58
C GLN A 84 15.63 -19.30 -7.02
N PHE A 85 15.86 -18.23 -6.25
CA PHE A 85 14.83 -17.40 -5.67
C PHE A 85 14.39 -16.25 -6.58
N SER A 86 15.12 -16.01 -7.68
CA SER A 86 14.76 -14.92 -8.61
C SER A 86 13.42 -15.17 -9.29
N HIS A 87 12.64 -14.11 -9.43
CA HIS A 87 11.36 -14.12 -10.09
C HIS A 87 11.26 -12.91 -10.99
N ARG A 88 11.09 -13.12 -12.30
CA ARG A 88 10.98 -12.06 -13.31
C ARG A 88 12.00 -10.94 -13.12
N ALA A 89 13.27 -11.32 -13.05
CA ALA A 89 14.36 -10.46 -12.62
C ALA A 89 14.72 -9.34 -13.59
N ALA A 90 14.10 -9.27 -14.77
CA ALA A 90 14.33 -8.24 -15.80
C ALA A 90 13.10 -7.33 -15.94
N GLY A 91 13.32 -6.15 -16.56
CA GLY A 91 12.27 -5.14 -16.76
C GLY A 91 12.21 -4.10 -15.65
N ALA A 92 11.26 -3.18 -15.76
CA ALA A 92 11.07 -2.06 -14.82
C ALA A 92 9.61 -1.58 -14.83
N ASN A 93 9.27 -0.67 -13.92
CA ASN A 93 7.98 0.02 -13.90
C ASN A 93 6.77 -0.94 -13.86
N CYS A 94 6.87 -2.01 -13.07
CA CYS A 94 5.81 -3.02 -12.93
C CYS A 94 5.50 -3.79 -14.24
N VAL A 95 6.40 -3.74 -15.20
CA VAL A 95 6.42 -4.59 -16.39
C VAL A 95 7.68 -5.42 -16.32
N PHE A 96 7.57 -6.60 -15.75
CA PHE A 96 8.70 -7.48 -15.47
C PHE A 96 8.70 -8.68 -16.40
N ASN A 97 9.90 -9.11 -16.76
CA ASN A 97 10.18 -10.22 -17.68
C ASN A 97 11.21 -11.18 -17.05
N GLY A 98 11.28 -12.36 -17.59
CA GLY A 98 12.21 -13.38 -17.14
C GLY A 98 11.47 -14.62 -16.66
N VAL A 99 12.20 -15.50 -16.00
CA VAL A 99 11.71 -16.78 -15.52
C VAL A 99 11.05 -16.60 -14.15
N ASP A 100 9.98 -17.33 -13.91
CA ASP A 100 9.36 -17.40 -12.59
C ASP A 100 10.26 -18.22 -11.64
N THR A 101 10.21 -17.91 -10.34
CA THR A 101 10.98 -18.66 -9.35
C THR A 101 10.63 -20.14 -9.35
N THR A 102 11.62 -20.99 -9.15
CA THR A 102 11.43 -22.43 -8.98
C THR A 102 11.24 -22.84 -7.51
N ASN A 103 11.45 -21.91 -6.59
CA ASN A 103 11.24 -22.17 -5.16
C ASN A 103 9.75 -22.08 -4.83
N ALA A 104 9.17 -23.19 -4.37
CA ALA A 104 7.74 -23.30 -4.13
C ALA A 104 7.23 -22.35 -3.03
N THR A 105 8.02 -22.13 -1.97
CA THR A 105 7.63 -21.25 -0.87
C THR A 105 7.64 -19.78 -1.33
N VAL A 106 8.67 -19.39 -2.08
CA VAL A 106 8.75 -18.04 -2.66
C VAL A 106 7.62 -17.83 -3.68
N GLN A 107 7.30 -18.84 -4.50
CA GLN A 107 6.18 -18.78 -5.44
C GLN A 107 4.85 -18.55 -4.69
N ALA A 108 4.60 -19.27 -3.60
CA ALA A 108 3.39 -19.07 -2.80
C ALA A 108 3.29 -17.63 -2.21
N LEU A 109 4.42 -17.02 -1.84
CA LEU A 109 4.45 -15.62 -1.39
C LEU A 109 4.22 -14.64 -2.53
N VAL A 110 4.76 -14.92 -3.73
CA VAL A 110 4.48 -14.15 -4.96
C VAL A 110 3.00 -14.22 -5.31
N ASP A 111 2.38 -15.39 -5.21
CA ASP A 111 0.95 -15.58 -5.47
C ASP A 111 0.08 -14.81 -4.45
N ARG A 112 0.51 -14.75 -3.19
CA ARG A 112 -0.13 -13.88 -2.18
C ARG A 112 0.02 -12.40 -2.52
N ALA A 113 1.19 -11.97 -2.99
CA ALA A 113 1.40 -10.60 -3.44
C ALA A 113 0.56 -10.26 -4.68
N ALA A 114 0.29 -11.24 -5.53
CA ALA A 114 -0.61 -11.11 -6.68
C ALA A 114 -2.10 -10.96 -6.29
N ALA A 115 -2.46 -11.24 -5.03
CA ALA A 115 -3.79 -10.96 -4.50
C ALA A 115 -4.00 -9.47 -4.13
N LEU A 116 -2.96 -8.64 -4.14
CA LEU A 116 -3.09 -7.20 -4.02
C LEU A 116 -3.96 -6.63 -5.16
N PRO A 117 -4.67 -5.52 -4.95
CA PRO A 117 -5.58 -4.97 -5.96
C PRO A 117 -4.92 -4.76 -7.31
N GLY A 118 -5.55 -5.30 -8.38
CA GLY A 118 -5.10 -5.18 -9.76
C GLY A 118 -3.70 -5.71 -10.06
N ALA A 119 -3.12 -6.49 -9.14
CA ALA A 119 -1.84 -7.15 -9.31
C ALA A 119 -2.00 -8.54 -9.94
N THR A 120 -0.92 -9.06 -10.48
CA THR A 120 -0.76 -10.45 -10.93
C THR A 120 0.67 -10.89 -10.61
N PRO A 121 1.00 -12.19 -10.67
CA PRO A 121 2.39 -12.64 -10.48
C PRO A 121 3.40 -11.94 -11.42
N GLN A 122 2.95 -11.53 -12.61
CA GLN A 122 3.78 -10.85 -13.61
C GLN A 122 4.21 -9.43 -13.21
N GLN A 123 3.56 -8.81 -12.26
CA GLN A 123 3.92 -7.51 -11.71
C GLN A 123 4.73 -7.60 -10.41
N GLN A 124 5.16 -8.81 -10.05
CA GLN A 124 6.03 -9.04 -8.90
C GLN A 124 7.44 -9.36 -9.40
N GLN A 125 8.45 -8.81 -8.75
CA GLN A 125 9.84 -9.03 -9.14
C GLN A 125 10.70 -9.37 -7.92
N ILE A 126 11.56 -10.38 -8.06
CA ILE A 126 12.65 -10.65 -7.15
C ILE A 126 13.93 -10.66 -7.98
N SER A 127 14.75 -9.64 -7.81
CA SER A 127 16.03 -9.47 -8.51
C SER A 127 17.17 -9.81 -7.57
N VAL A 128 18.05 -10.68 -8.01
CA VAL A 128 19.24 -11.12 -7.28
C VAL A 128 20.47 -10.63 -8.01
N LYS A 129 21.38 -9.98 -7.28
CA LYS A 129 22.69 -9.54 -7.77
C LYS A 129 23.78 -10.18 -6.90
N ASN A 130 24.42 -11.19 -7.43
CA ASN A 130 25.42 -12.02 -6.73
C ASN A 130 26.84 -11.89 -7.31
N GLY A 131 27.10 -10.88 -8.14
CA GLY A 131 28.44 -10.61 -8.70
C GLY A 131 29.39 -9.91 -7.72
N ALA A 132 30.63 -9.80 -8.09
CA ALA A 132 31.65 -9.08 -7.31
C ALA A 132 31.19 -7.64 -7.03
N GLY A 133 31.30 -7.19 -5.78
CA GLY A 133 30.89 -5.85 -5.35
C GLY A 133 29.38 -5.64 -5.15
N THR A 134 28.54 -6.65 -5.38
CA THR A 134 27.08 -6.55 -5.18
C THR A 134 26.62 -7.03 -3.81
N PHE A 135 27.49 -7.64 -3.02
CA PHE A 135 27.22 -8.13 -1.66
C PHE A 135 25.99 -9.05 -1.56
N ASN A 136 25.72 -9.88 -2.59
CA ASN A 136 24.53 -10.72 -2.66
C ASN A 136 23.25 -9.94 -2.39
N ARG A 137 23.05 -8.87 -3.13
CA ARG A 137 21.89 -7.98 -3.01
C ARG A 137 20.64 -8.68 -3.53
N VAL A 138 19.61 -8.72 -2.73
CA VAL A 138 18.27 -9.15 -3.09
C VAL A 138 17.35 -7.94 -3.07
N GLU A 139 16.61 -7.74 -4.14
CA GLU A 139 15.64 -6.68 -4.27
C GLU A 139 14.28 -7.27 -4.62
N VAL A 140 13.31 -7.04 -3.76
CA VAL A 140 11.92 -7.46 -3.94
C VAL A 140 11.10 -6.25 -4.30
N THR A 141 10.45 -6.26 -5.46
CA THR A 141 9.56 -5.19 -5.90
C THR A 141 8.16 -5.76 -6.10
N LEU A 142 7.21 -5.26 -5.33
CA LEU A 142 5.81 -5.63 -5.40
C LEU A 142 5.01 -4.46 -5.98
N CYS A 143 4.17 -4.75 -6.96
CA CYS A 143 3.37 -3.76 -7.67
C CYS A 143 1.89 -4.08 -7.55
N TRP A 144 1.08 -3.03 -7.37
CA TRP A 144 -0.38 -3.10 -7.33
C TRP A 144 -0.97 -1.80 -7.88
N ARG A 145 -2.27 -1.79 -8.10
CA ARG A 145 -3.02 -0.57 -8.46
C ARG A 145 -4.45 -0.70 -7.99
N THR A 146 -5.02 0.38 -7.49
CA THR A 146 -6.43 0.46 -7.14
C THR A 146 -7.24 1.11 -8.28
N SER A 147 -8.55 1.01 -8.23
CA SER A 147 -9.44 1.68 -9.19
C SER A 147 -9.28 3.21 -9.19
N ASN A 148 -8.82 3.78 -8.08
CA ASN A 148 -8.62 5.22 -7.92
C ASN A 148 -7.29 5.73 -8.49
N ASP A 149 -6.38 4.84 -8.90
CA ASP A 149 -5.04 5.20 -9.38
C ASP A 149 -5.00 5.64 -10.84
N ASN A 150 -6.15 5.75 -11.51
CA ASN A 150 -6.25 6.09 -12.94
C ASN A 150 -5.31 5.27 -13.83
N GLY A 151 -5.14 3.98 -13.49
CA GLY A 151 -4.25 3.04 -14.19
C GLY A 151 -2.78 3.10 -13.80
N ALA A 152 -2.38 4.04 -12.93
CA ALA A 152 -0.99 4.12 -12.47
C ALA A 152 -0.63 2.97 -11.53
N TRP A 153 0.57 2.43 -11.69
CA TRP A 153 1.11 1.42 -10.78
C TRP A 153 1.66 2.06 -9.51
N ARG A 154 1.32 1.48 -8.39
CA ARG A 154 2.00 1.68 -7.11
C ARG A 154 3.01 0.57 -6.91
N ARG A 155 4.11 0.87 -6.25
CA ARG A 155 5.14 -0.12 -5.97
C ARG A 155 5.71 0.05 -4.58
N HIS A 156 6.10 -1.07 -4.00
CA HIS A 156 6.96 -1.14 -2.82
C HIS A 156 8.22 -1.92 -3.20
N THR A 157 9.38 -1.37 -2.89
CA THR A 157 10.67 -2.03 -3.15
C THR A 157 11.41 -2.19 -1.83
N TYR A 158 11.77 -3.42 -1.53
CA TYR A 158 12.57 -3.79 -0.37
C TYR A 158 13.93 -4.32 -0.84
N VAL A 159 15.00 -3.85 -0.21
CA VAL A 159 16.36 -4.26 -0.55
C VAL A 159 17.04 -4.85 0.68
N THR A 160 17.60 -6.03 0.53
CA THR A 160 18.37 -6.68 1.58
C THR A 160 19.66 -7.27 1.01
N TYR A 161 20.59 -7.63 1.89
CA TYR A 161 21.86 -8.24 1.55
C TYR A 161 22.01 -9.56 2.31
N VAL A 162 22.26 -10.63 1.57
CA VAL A 162 22.41 -11.95 2.13
C VAL A 162 23.90 -12.26 2.26
N ASN A 163 24.45 -12.00 3.42
CA ASN A 163 25.84 -12.26 3.70
C ASN A 163 26.03 -13.57 4.47
N GLY A 164 27.10 -14.29 4.17
CA GLY A 164 27.58 -15.35 5.03
C GLY A 164 28.15 -14.72 6.30
N GLY A 165 27.61 -15.07 7.46
CA GLY A 165 28.26 -14.73 8.71
C GLY A 165 29.63 -15.40 8.70
N SER A 166 30.71 -14.63 8.57
CA SER A 166 32.01 -15.09 9.03
C SER A 166 31.96 -15.08 10.57
N VAL A 167 31.87 -16.25 11.18
CA VAL A 167 32.18 -16.45 12.58
C VAL A 167 33.68 -16.61 12.67
#